data_6820be879f29769ad32c782047abc5db
#
_entry.id   6820be879f29769ad32c782047abc5db
#
_cell.length_a   1.000
_cell.length_b   1.000
_cell.length_c   1.000
_cell.angle_alpha   90.00
_cell.angle_beta   90.00
_cell.angle_gamma   90.00
#
_symmetry.space_group_name_H-M   'P 1'
#
loop_
_entity.id
_entity.type
_entity.pdbx_description
1 polymer ?
#
loop_
_entity_poly.entity_id
_entity_poly.type
_entity_poly.pdbx_seq_one_letter_code
_entity_poly.pdbx_strand_id
1 'polypeptide(L)'
;MASLKVNRGRTLARSQALQILFQSEMRKVSVEDVLAGDYTLSKGPLAPYAIEIARGVSANRDRIDSALRAVSANWTLERMPGADRNLLRAAVYELYFQVADTLDAAVVINEAVEIAKAYGTDESAGFVNGVLGRIVRDRHLPSLQHVACTITAEDAEAACLAAWFSQARGASRV
;
A
#
# COMPACT_ATOMS: atom_id res chain seq x y z
N MET A 1 8.14 -8.41 -21.75
CA MET A 1 8.67 -9.44 -20.84
C MET A 1 8.80 -8.84 -19.46
N ALA A 2 8.06 -9.35 -18.47
CA ALA A 2 8.20 -8.90 -17.09
C ALA A 2 9.63 -9.14 -16.62
N SER A 3 10.26 -8.14 -16.03
CA SER A 3 11.63 -8.22 -15.52
C SER A 3 11.75 -9.41 -14.55
N LEU A 4 12.80 -10.21 -14.67
CA LEU A 4 13.09 -11.36 -13.77
C LEU A 4 13.11 -10.97 -12.30
N LYS A 5 13.34 -9.69 -11.97
CA LYS A 5 13.34 -9.14 -10.61
C LYS A 5 11.94 -9.16 -9.96
N VAL A 6 10.88 -8.90 -10.71
CA VAL A 6 9.50 -8.83 -10.20
C VAL A 6 8.96 -10.17 -9.68
N ASN A 7 9.68 -11.24 -9.91
CA ASN A 7 9.26 -12.62 -9.63
C ASN A 7 9.84 -13.22 -8.34
N ARG A 8 10.51 -12.47 -7.48
CA ARG A 8 11.14 -12.98 -6.26
C ARG A 8 11.04 -12.02 -5.07
N GLY A 9 11.04 -12.57 -3.86
CA GLY A 9 11.16 -11.85 -2.60
C GLY A 9 10.14 -10.74 -2.40
N ARG A 10 10.58 -9.62 -1.84
CA ARG A 10 9.72 -8.45 -1.56
C ARG A 10 9.18 -7.79 -2.83
N THR A 11 9.89 -7.85 -3.95
CA THR A 11 9.40 -7.33 -5.23
C THR A 11 8.17 -8.12 -5.72
N LEU A 12 8.21 -9.46 -5.59
CA LEU A 12 7.04 -10.29 -5.88
C LEU A 12 5.87 -9.94 -4.94
N ALA A 13 6.12 -9.79 -3.65
CA ALA A 13 5.08 -9.44 -2.69
C ALA A 13 4.43 -8.07 -3.01
N ARG A 14 5.22 -7.07 -3.40
CA ARG A 14 4.71 -5.76 -3.86
C ARG A 14 3.84 -5.90 -5.11
N SER A 15 4.25 -6.73 -6.06
CA SER A 15 3.45 -6.98 -7.26
C SER A 15 2.15 -7.72 -6.94
N GLN A 16 2.16 -8.62 -5.97
CA GLN A 16 0.95 -9.30 -5.48
C GLN A 16 0.01 -8.30 -4.77
N ALA A 17 0.55 -7.40 -3.92
CA ALA A 17 -0.22 -6.35 -3.28
C ALA A 17 -0.91 -5.45 -4.31
N LEU A 18 -0.19 -5.03 -5.37
CA LEU A 18 -0.78 -4.31 -6.50
C LEU A 18 -1.95 -5.08 -7.11
N GLN A 19 -1.79 -6.38 -7.35
CA GLN A 19 -2.84 -7.21 -7.95
C GLN A 19 -4.07 -7.35 -7.05
N ILE A 20 -3.90 -7.49 -5.74
CA ILE A 20 -5.01 -7.52 -4.76
C ILE A 20 -5.74 -6.16 -4.73
N LEU A 21 -5.00 -5.05 -4.63
CA LEU A 21 -5.57 -3.70 -4.63
C LEU A 21 -6.32 -3.40 -5.92
N PHE A 22 -5.76 -3.81 -7.07
CA PHE A 22 -6.40 -3.64 -8.37
C PHE A 22 -7.71 -4.44 -8.46
N GLN A 23 -7.75 -5.70 -8.00
CA GLN A 23 -8.96 -6.52 -7.98
C GLN A 23 -10.02 -5.94 -7.04
N SER A 24 -9.64 -5.45 -5.87
CA SER A 24 -10.53 -4.75 -4.93
C SER A 24 -11.19 -3.54 -5.61
N GLU A 25 -10.40 -2.71 -6.28
CA GLU A 25 -10.89 -1.52 -6.98
C GLU A 25 -11.80 -1.85 -8.16
N MET A 26 -11.40 -2.80 -9.00
CA MET A 26 -12.17 -3.19 -10.19
C MET A 26 -13.51 -3.87 -9.83
N ARG A 27 -13.51 -4.69 -8.80
CA ARG A 27 -14.72 -5.39 -8.32
C ARG A 27 -15.55 -4.52 -7.37
N LYS A 28 -15.04 -3.37 -6.93
CA LYS A 28 -15.68 -2.47 -5.95
C LYS A 28 -16.03 -3.18 -4.64
N VAL A 29 -15.14 -4.03 -4.18
CA VAL A 29 -15.24 -4.75 -2.90
C VAL A 29 -14.06 -4.41 -2.00
N SER A 30 -14.16 -4.71 -0.71
CA SER A 30 -13.06 -4.48 0.22
C SER A 30 -11.85 -5.38 -0.08
N VAL A 31 -10.67 -4.99 0.41
CA VAL A 31 -9.47 -5.85 0.35
C VAL A 31 -9.71 -7.16 1.09
N GLU A 32 -10.42 -7.13 2.21
CA GLU A 32 -10.75 -8.34 2.99
C GLU A 32 -11.67 -9.28 2.20
N ASP A 33 -12.65 -8.76 1.45
CA ASP A 33 -13.50 -9.59 0.60
C ASP A 33 -12.71 -10.25 -0.54
N VAL A 34 -11.70 -9.54 -1.10
CA VAL A 34 -10.80 -10.13 -2.09
C VAL A 34 -9.97 -11.24 -1.46
N LEU A 35 -9.40 -11.01 -0.27
CA LEU A 35 -8.54 -11.97 0.42
C LEU A 35 -9.31 -13.19 0.93
N ALA A 36 -10.59 -13.04 1.28
CA ALA A 36 -11.45 -14.13 1.73
C ALA A 36 -12.07 -14.95 0.58
N GLY A 37 -12.12 -14.37 -0.61
CA GLY A 37 -12.73 -14.96 -1.79
C GLY A 37 -11.72 -15.50 -2.81
N ASP A 38 -12.17 -15.62 -4.05
CA ASP A 38 -11.31 -16.00 -5.17
C ASP A 38 -10.55 -14.77 -5.70
N TYR A 39 -9.23 -14.84 -5.67
CA TYR A 39 -8.34 -13.87 -6.28
C TYR A 39 -7.34 -14.53 -7.23
N THR A 40 -6.86 -13.76 -8.19
CA THR A 40 -5.88 -14.24 -9.17
C THR A 40 -4.55 -13.54 -8.96
N LEU A 41 -3.47 -14.30 -8.91
CA LEU A 41 -2.10 -13.81 -8.88
C LEU A 41 -1.34 -14.31 -10.09
N SER A 42 -0.47 -13.45 -10.62
CA SER A 42 0.39 -13.82 -11.75
C SER A 42 1.42 -14.87 -11.37
N LYS A 43 1.82 -14.95 -10.10
CA LYS A 43 2.84 -15.88 -9.62
C LYS A 43 2.76 -16.15 -8.11
N GLY A 44 3.01 -17.40 -7.75
CA GLY A 44 3.26 -17.89 -6.41
C GLY A 44 2.07 -17.85 -5.45
N PRO A 45 2.24 -18.40 -4.26
CA PRO A 45 1.29 -18.18 -3.19
C PRO A 45 1.37 -16.75 -2.71
N LEU A 46 0.26 -16.23 -2.16
CA LEU A 46 0.19 -14.87 -1.64
C LEU A 46 1.13 -14.70 -0.44
N ALA A 47 2.07 -13.77 -0.56
CA ALA A 47 3.05 -13.49 0.49
C ALA A 47 2.43 -12.69 1.64
N PRO A 48 2.82 -12.97 2.92
CA PRO A 48 2.35 -12.19 4.07
C PRO A 48 2.60 -10.67 3.92
N TYR A 49 3.72 -10.29 3.34
CA TYR A 49 4.06 -8.89 3.08
C TYR A 49 3.13 -8.23 2.07
N ALA A 50 2.62 -8.98 1.09
CA ALA A 50 1.61 -8.47 0.17
C ALA A 50 0.27 -8.17 0.87
N ILE A 51 -0.12 -9.03 1.82
CA ILE A 51 -1.32 -8.84 2.65
C ILE A 51 -1.16 -7.59 3.53
N GLU A 52 0.00 -7.43 4.16
CA GLU A 52 0.32 -6.26 4.99
C GLU A 52 0.17 -4.96 4.19
N ILE A 53 0.80 -4.87 3.01
CA ILE A 53 0.68 -3.69 2.14
C ILE A 53 -0.77 -3.45 1.74
N ALA A 54 -1.49 -4.47 1.26
CA ALA A 54 -2.86 -4.31 0.79
C ALA A 54 -3.81 -3.83 1.90
N ARG A 55 -3.71 -4.40 3.10
CA ARG A 55 -4.46 -3.98 4.29
C ARG A 55 -4.07 -2.57 4.75
N GLY A 56 -2.78 -2.29 4.79
CA GLY A 56 -2.25 -0.99 5.18
C GLY A 56 -2.71 0.13 4.24
N VAL A 57 -2.72 -0.10 2.94
CA VAL A 57 -3.29 0.83 1.96
C VAL A 57 -4.78 1.01 2.18
N SER A 58 -5.53 -0.06 2.40
CA SER A 58 -6.98 0.00 2.64
C SER A 58 -7.30 0.84 3.88
N ALA A 59 -6.59 0.61 4.99
CA ALA A 59 -6.77 1.32 6.25
C ALA A 59 -6.39 2.82 6.18
N ASN A 60 -5.47 3.19 5.28
CA ASN A 60 -4.96 4.55 5.14
C ASN A 60 -5.35 5.21 3.81
N ARG A 61 -6.35 4.69 3.11
CA ARG A 61 -6.72 5.05 1.75
C ARG A 61 -6.87 6.55 1.54
N ASP A 62 -7.68 7.21 2.36
CA ASP A 62 -7.99 8.63 2.21
C ASP A 62 -6.77 9.52 2.40
N ARG A 63 -5.90 9.14 3.33
CA ARG A 63 -4.65 9.87 3.64
C ARG A 63 -3.64 9.71 2.51
N ILE A 64 -3.48 8.49 2.01
CA ILE A 64 -2.61 8.17 0.87
C ILE A 64 -3.10 8.91 -0.37
N ASP A 65 -4.40 8.85 -0.67
CA ASP A 65 -4.99 9.52 -1.83
C ASP A 65 -4.88 11.05 -1.71
N SER A 66 -5.00 11.61 -0.52
CA SER A 66 -4.77 13.05 -0.26
C SER A 66 -3.33 13.45 -0.58
N ALA A 67 -2.35 12.65 -0.13
CA ALA A 67 -0.94 12.89 -0.43
C ALA A 67 -0.64 12.82 -1.93
N LEU A 68 -1.20 11.84 -2.61
CA LEU A 68 -1.06 11.69 -4.07
C LEU A 68 -1.68 12.87 -4.81
N ARG A 69 -2.87 13.35 -4.43
CA ARG A 69 -3.50 14.53 -5.02
C ARG A 69 -2.68 15.80 -4.84
N ALA A 70 -2.05 15.97 -3.68
CA ALA A 70 -1.23 17.15 -3.39
C ALA A 70 -0.02 17.29 -4.34
N VAL A 71 0.58 16.18 -4.78
CA VAL A 71 1.75 16.19 -5.67
C VAL A 71 1.40 16.02 -7.16
N SER A 72 0.19 15.58 -7.47
CA SER A 72 -0.28 15.29 -8.83
C SER A 72 -1.06 16.45 -9.43
N ALA A 73 -0.52 17.68 -9.38
CA ALA A 73 -1.22 18.90 -9.77
C ALA A 73 -1.83 18.88 -11.20
N ASN A 74 -1.29 18.06 -12.09
CA ASN A 74 -1.72 18.00 -13.49
C ASN A 74 -2.54 16.75 -13.84
N TRP A 75 -2.72 15.81 -12.89
CA TRP A 75 -3.45 14.57 -13.12
C TRP A 75 -4.32 14.23 -11.92
N THR A 76 -5.61 14.16 -12.15
CA THR A 76 -6.52 13.69 -11.09
C THR A 76 -6.32 12.21 -10.85
N LEU A 77 -6.36 11.80 -9.60
CA LEU A 77 -6.14 10.40 -9.20
C LEU A 77 -7.09 9.43 -9.94
N GLU A 78 -8.30 9.87 -10.20
CA GLU A 78 -9.35 9.13 -10.90
C GLU A 78 -9.03 8.87 -12.37
N ARG A 79 -8.20 9.71 -12.98
CA ARG A 79 -7.77 9.58 -14.39
C ARG A 79 -6.50 8.76 -14.57
N MET A 80 -5.81 8.45 -13.48
CA MET A 80 -4.63 7.58 -13.55
C MET A 80 -5.03 6.15 -13.90
N PRO A 81 -4.23 5.43 -14.71
CA PRO A 81 -4.39 4.00 -14.90
C PRO A 81 -4.48 3.26 -13.57
N GLY A 82 -5.39 2.30 -13.45
CA GLY A 82 -5.62 1.58 -12.19
C GLY A 82 -4.37 0.89 -11.64
N ALA A 83 -3.51 0.36 -12.51
CA ALA A 83 -2.24 -0.23 -12.11
C ALA A 83 -1.30 0.82 -11.48
N ASP A 84 -1.09 1.95 -12.14
CA ASP A 84 -0.22 3.02 -11.64
C ASP A 84 -0.73 3.61 -10.34
N ARG A 85 -2.04 3.88 -10.26
CA ARG A 85 -2.68 4.40 -9.06
C ARG A 85 -2.51 3.48 -7.85
N ASN A 86 -2.76 2.20 -7.99
CA ASN A 86 -2.62 1.24 -6.90
C ASN A 86 -1.15 0.95 -6.54
N LEU A 87 -0.25 1.02 -7.52
CA LEU A 87 1.19 0.94 -7.28
C LEU A 87 1.70 2.14 -6.49
N LEU A 88 1.26 3.35 -6.84
CA LEU A 88 1.58 4.57 -6.09
C LEU A 88 1.05 4.50 -4.66
N ARG A 89 -0.18 4.00 -4.44
CA ARG A 89 -0.73 3.79 -3.10
C ARG A 89 0.12 2.84 -2.26
N ALA A 90 0.54 1.70 -2.84
CA ALA A 90 1.39 0.74 -2.17
C ALA A 90 2.75 1.35 -1.78
N ALA A 91 3.39 2.08 -2.69
CA ALA A 91 4.66 2.74 -2.43
C ALA A 91 4.55 3.84 -1.36
N VAL A 92 3.49 4.66 -1.39
CA VAL A 92 3.26 5.69 -0.35
C VAL A 92 3.02 5.05 1.01
N TYR A 93 2.31 3.93 1.07
CA TYR A 93 2.16 3.16 2.31
C TYR A 93 3.52 2.73 2.88
N GLU A 94 4.37 2.12 2.07
CA GLU A 94 5.71 1.70 2.50
C GLU A 94 6.59 2.87 2.94
N LEU A 95 6.48 4.03 2.30
CA LEU A 95 7.29 5.21 2.61
C LEU A 95 6.91 5.89 3.94
N TYR A 96 5.62 5.85 4.33
CA TYR A 96 5.13 6.72 5.41
C TYR A 96 4.29 6.03 6.48
N PHE A 97 3.76 4.86 6.24
CA PHE A 97 2.84 4.18 7.16
C PHE A 97 3.37 2.85 7.69
N GLN A 98 4.42 2.32 7.09
CA GLN A 98 5.04 1.09 7.56
C GLN A 98 5.98 1.38 8.73
N VAL A 99 5.62 0.89 9.92
CA VAL A 99 6.35 1.17 11.17
C VAL A 99 7.46 0.16 11.42
N ALA A 100 7.31 -1.07 10.95
CA ALA A 100 8.18 -2.19 11.30
C ALA A 100 9.55 -2.18 10.61
N ASP A 101 9.66 -1.61 9.42
CA ASP A 101 10.89 -1.56 8.64
C ASP A 101 11.02 -0.16 8.00
N THR A 102 11.97 0.63 8.47
CA THR A 102 12.35 1.87 7.78
C THR A 102 13.07 1.51 6.48
N LEU A 103 12.30 1.42 5.41
CA LEU A 103 12.87 1.18 4.08
C LEU A 103 13.51 2.47 3.54
N ASP A 104 14.66 2.32 2.88
CA ASP A 104 15.23 3.42 2.13
C ASP A 104 14.27 3.83 1.01
N ALA A 105 13.94 5.13 0.96
CA ALA A 105 13.04 5.67 -0.05
C ALA A 105 13.52 5.38 -1.48
N ALA A 106 14.84 5.37 -1.72
CA ALA A 106 15.40 5.03 -3.02
C ALA A 106 15.09 3.59 -3.41
N VAL A 107 15.08 2.66 -2.45
CA VAL A 107 14.71 1.26 -2.68
C VAL A 107 13.23 1.14 -3.03
N VAL A 108 12.34 1.78 -2.25
CA VAL A 108 10.89 1.73 -2.52
C VAL A 108 10.56 2.30 -3.90
N ILE A 109 11.16 3.44 -4.26
CA ILE A 109 10.95 4.08 -5.57
C ILE A 109 11.47 3.18 -6.70
N ASN A 110 12.69 2.65 -6.57
CA ASN A 110 13.27 1.78 -7.60
C ASN A 110 12.43 0.51 -7.82
N GLU A 111 11.97 -0.12 -6.75
CA GLU A 111 11.10 -1.29 -6.82
C GLU A 111 9.75 -0.98 -7.47
N ALA A 112 9.14 0.16 -7.13
CA ALA A 112 7.90 0.62 -7.74
C ALA A 112 8.09 0.85 -9.26
N VAL A 113 9.20 1.47 -9.67
CA VAL A 113 9.53 1.69 -11.08
C VAL A 113 9.68 0.37 -11.84
N GLU A 114 10.34 -0.63 -11.26
CA GLU A 114 10.48 -1.95 -11.87
C GLU A 114 9.12 -2.67 -12.02
N ILE A 115 8.22 -2.53 -11.06
CA ILE A 115 6.86 -3.06 -11.13
C ILE A 115 6.04 -2.29 -12.18
N ALA A 116 6.18 -0.95 -12.26
CA ALA A 116 5.52 -0.14 -13.28
C ALA A 116 5.90 -0.57 -14.70
N LYS A 117 7.16 -0.92 -14.95
CA LYS A 117 7.62 -1.47 -16.24
C LYS A 117 6.96 -2.80 -16.59
N ALA A 118 6.58 -3.60 -15.58
CA ALA A 118 6.01 -4.92 -15.80
C ALA A 118 4.49 -4.91 -15.97
N TYR A 119 3.79 -3.99 -15.32
CA TYR A 119 2.32 -3.95 -15.24
C TYR A 119 1.68 -2.69 -15.84
N GLY A 120 2.45 -1.65 -16.06
CA GLY A 120 2.00 -0.38 -16.62
C GLY A 120 2.20 -0.25 -18.13
N THR A 121 2.06 0.97 -18.60
CA THR A 121 2.39 1.37 -19.99
C THR A 121 3.87 1.78 -20.10
N ASP A 122 4.34 2.07 -21.30
CA ASP A 122 5.72 2.54 -21.52
C ASP A 122 6.04 3.83 -20.75
N GLU A 123 5.02 4.65 -20.45
CA GLU A 123 5.16 5.91 -19.73
C GLU A 123 5.08 5.74 -18.19
N SER A 124 4.52 4.62 -17.71
CA SER A 124 4.24 4.40 -16.29
C SER A 124 5.48 4.48 -15.41
N ALA A 125 6.61 3.95 -15.85
CA ALA A 125 7.87 3.97 -15.09
C ALA A 125 8.36 5.40 -14.82
N GLY A 126 8.34 6.27 -15.82
CA GLY A 126 8.71 7.68 -15.68
C GLY A 126 7.73 8.45 -14.82
N PHE A 127 6.43 8.20 -14.99
CA PHE A 127 5.37 8.81 -14.20
C PHE A 127 5.46 8.44 -12.71
N VAL A 128 5.55 7.15 -12.39
CA VAL A 128 5.69 6.65 -11.02
C VAL A 128 6.93 7.21 -10.33
N ASN A 129 8.08 7.20 -11.02
CA ASN A 129 9.32 7.80 -10.50
C ASN A 129 9.16 9.29 -10.20
N GLY A 130 8.53 10.04 -11.09
CA GLY A 130 8.30 11.48 -10.93
C GLY A 130 7.40 11.80 -9.74
N VAL A 131 6.29 11.10 -9.59
CA VAL A 131 5.33 11.29 -8.48
C VAL A 131 5.97 10.92 -7.14
N LEU A 132 6.58 9.74 -7.01
CA LEU A 132 7.20 9.31 -5.76
C LEU A 132 8.42 10.16 -5.40
N GLY A 133 9.24 10.55 -6.37
CA GLY A 133 10.35 11.47 -6.16
C GLY A 133 9.89 12.83 -5.64
N ARG A 134 8.74 13.34 -6.07
CA ARG A 134 8.13 14.57 -5.56
C ARG A 134 7.63 14.37 -4.13
N ILE A 135 6.93 13.29 -3.83
CA ILE A 135 6.46 12.95 -2.48
C ILE A 135 7.63 12.93 -1.47
N VAL A 136 8.75 12.30 -1.83
CA VAL A 136 9.92 12.21 -0.94
C VAL A 136 10.61 13.56 -0.75
N ARG A 137 10.70 14.40 -1.81
CA ARG A 137 11.29 15.75 -1.69
C ARG A 137 10.45 16.70 -0.88
N ASP A 138 9.14 16.66 -1.10
CA ASP A 138 8.17 17.54 -0.46
C ASP A 138 7.79 17.04 0.95
N ARG A 139 8.77 16.61 1.75
CA ARG A 139 8.62 16.08 3.13
C ARG A 139 7.70 16.89 4.05
N HIS A 140 7.09 17.94 3.54
CA HIS A 140 6.16 18.85 4.20
C HIS A 140 4.72 18.66 3.74
N LEU A 141 4.25 17.41 3.55
CA LEU A 141 2.80 17.19 3.47
C LEU A 141 2.23 17.33 4.90
N PRO A 142 1.62 18.46 5.27
CA PRO A 142 1.18 18.71 6.64
C PRO A 142 0.22 17.64 7.17
N SER A 143 -0.49 16.98 6.25
CA SER A 143 -1.42 15.90 6.55
C SER A 143 -0.77 14.59 6.98
N LEU A 144 0.52 14.37 6.69
CA LEU A 144 1.25 13.16 7.10
C LEU A 144 1.97 13.33 8.45
N GLN A 145 2.41 14.55 8.77
CA GLN A 145 3.08 14.85 10.04
C GLN A 145 2.13 14.89 11.24
N HIS A 146 0.85 15.22 11.02
CA HIS A 146 -0.11 15.41 12.15
C HIS A 146 -0.69 14.11 12.70
N VAL A 147 -0.44 12.97 12.08
CA VAL A 147 -1.05 11.68 12.50
C VAL A 147 -0.09 10.77 13.25
N ALA A 148 1.21 11.04 13.20
CA ALA A 148 2.17 10.37 14.09
C ALA A 148 2.06 10.84 15.56
N CYS A 149 1.28 11.89 15.84
CA CYS A 149 1.23 12.53 17.16
C CYS A 149 -0.14 12.50 17.86
N THR A 150 -1.12 11.72 17.37
CA THR A 150 -2.45 11.67 18.01
C THR A 150 -2.91 10.25 18.38
N ILE A 151 -2.01 9.30 18.46
CA ILE A 151 -2.24 8.13 19.29
C ILE A 151 -1.67 8.51 20.66
N THR A 152 -2.53 9.02 21.52
CA THR A 152 -2.17 9.20 22.93
C THR A 152 -1.91 7.81 23.53
N ALA A 153 -1.05 7.73 24.53
CA ALA A 153 -0.78 6.46 25.24
C ALA A 153 -2.09 5.79 25.74
N GLU A 154 -3.13 6.57 25.99
CA GLU A 154 -4.47 6.12 26.38
C GLU A 154 -5.21 5.39 25.27
N ASP A 155 -5.09 5.80 24.00
CA ASP A 155 -5.72 5.12 22.85
C ASP A 155 -5.04 3.79 22.54
N ALA A 156 -3.73 3.69 22.74
CA ALA A 156 -2.97 2.46 22.59
C ALA A 156 -3.31 1.44 23.70
N GLU A 157 -3.54 1.91 24.93
CA GLU A 157 -3.93 1.08 26.07
C GLU A 157 -5.38 0.59 25.92
N ALA A 158 -6.30 1.43 25.44
CA ALA A 158 -7.69 1.07 25.17
C ALA A 158 -7.81 0.03 24.03
N ALA A 159 -7.02 0.15 22.97
CA ALA A 159 -6.97 -0.82 21.88
C ALA A 159 -6.39 -2.17 22.34
N CYS A 160 -5.36 -2.16 23.20
CA CYS A 160 -4.75 -3.36 23.76
C CYS A 160 -5.70 -4.09 24.74
N LEU A 161 -6.42 -3.35 25.58
CA LEU A 161 -7.45 -3.88 26.49
C LEU A 161 -8.64 -4.48 25.73
N ALA A 162 -9.11 -3.83 24.66
CA ALA A 162 -10.21 -4.34 23.84
C ALA A 162 -9.83 -5.65 23.12
N ALA A 163 -8.60 -5.76 22.63
CA ALA A 163 -8.09 -6.99 22.03
C ALA A 163 -7.95 -8.13 23.05
N TRP A 164 -7.49 -7.82 24.28
CA TRP A 164 -7.36 -8.79 25.38
C TRP A 164 -8.72 -9.32 25.84
N PHE A 165 -9.73 -8.45 26.01
CA PHE A 165 -11.10 -8.85 26.37
C PHE A 165 -11.81 -9.66 25.27
N SER A 166 -11.47 -9.45 24.00
CA SER A 166 -11.98 -10.24 22.89
C SER A 166 -11.44 -11.68 22.91
N GLN A 167 -10.14 -11.84 23.19
CA GLN A 167 -9.51 -13.16 23.32
C GLN A 167 -9.98 -13.93 24.58
N ALA A 168 -10.19 -13.24 25.70
CA ALA A 168 -10.63 -13.87 26.95
C ALA A 168 -12.07 -14.42 26.86
N ARG A 169 -12.95 -13.84 26.02
CA ARG A 169 -14.32 -14.32 25.79
C ARG A 169 -14.41 -15.52 24.85
N GLY A 170 -13.36 -15.79 24.06
CA GLY A 170 -13.30 -16.97 23.18
C GLY A 170 -12.89 -18.27 23.87
N ALA A 171 -12.34 -18.20 25.09
CA ALA A 171 -11.77 -19.35 25.82
C ALA A 171 -12.73 -20.02 26.81
N SER A 172 -14.00 -19.61 26.89
CA SER A 172 -14.98 -20.16 27.84
C SER A 172 -16.18 -20.83 27.14
N ARG A 173 -15.90 -21.72 26.17
CA ARG A 173 -16.88 -22.70 25.69
C ARG A 173 -16.15 -23.98 25.31
N VAL A 174 -15.86 -24.80 26.27
CA VAL A 174 -15.78 -26.25 26.15
C VAL A 174 -16.60 -26.84 27.27
#